data_7cdc6023784494cd50fcc2728e07cab3
#
_entry.id   7cdc6023784494cd50fcc2728e07cab3
#
_cell.length_a   1.000
_cell.length_b   1.000
_cell.length_c   1.000
_cell.angle_alpha   90.00
_cell.angle_beta   90.00
_cell.angle_gamma   90.00
#
_symmetry.space_group_name_H-M   'P 1'
#
loop_
_entity.id
_entity.type
_entity.pdbx_description
1 polymer ?
#
loop_
_entity_poly.entity_id
_entity_poly.type
_entity_poly.pdbx_seq_one_letter_code
_entity_poly.pdbx_strand_id
1 'polypeptide(L)'
;MRTYFIIITLFLAHSSKADEFNEYGLYSNKSASPQETAPVKTTLPLKIAKESKIAYIGNTLLDRAQHFGHFESFLQRRLPDHKLVIRNFSWSADEVDIQPRPDNFATTDQHLLYHKTDIIFAAFGFNESFSGKEKIPEFKSRLSKFINHTKTRAYNGKKGPKIILISPTPNQNLKHIPAADLNNERLLLFTQAMREVANAEEIGFVDVFSAPYPERSTINGVHLNDEGYRAFGSALFKGIFNESPEPVNEELRLAVVEKNKQFFRRYRPLNTFYYTGGRKGRYGYLDFLPAMKNFEIMASNRDNAIWSIAKGEELKIKIDDSNVPDLPETTQSRGGNKWMSADDELKSFTIDPRFKVNCFASEEDFPDIACPIQIRWDSKGRL
;
A
#
# COMPACT_ATOMS: atom_id res chain seq x y z
N MET A 1 8.32 48.11 55.88
CA MET A 1 7.70 47.63 54.56
C MET A 1 8.69 46.76 53.86
N ARG A 2 8.43 45.47 53.82
CA ARG A 2 9.25 44.51 53.08
C ARG A 2 8.50 44.21 51.74
N THR A 3 9.10 44.62 50.62
CA THR A 3 8.59 44.40 49.30
C THR A 3 8.99 42.99 48.82
N TYR A 4 8.03 42.09 48.63
CA TYR A 4 8.27 40.78 48.06
C TYR A 4 8.15 40.88 46.53
N PHE A 5 9.24 40.59 45.81
CA PHE A 5 9.23 40.39 44.38
C PHE A 5 8.78 38.94 44.09
N ILE A 6 7.62 38.79 43.49
CA ILE A 6 7.18 37.50 42.95
C ILE A 6 7.76 37.36 41.53
N ILE A 7 8.75 36.48 41.36
CA ILE A 7 9.26 36.09 40.05
C ILE A 7 8.29 35.04 39.53
N ILE A 8 7.43 35.43 38.59
CA ILE A 8 6.62 34.47 37.80
C ILE A 8 7.53 33.92 36.70
N THR A 9 8.05 32.73 36.91
CA THR A 9 8.74 31.96 35.84
C THR A 9 7.69 31.39 34.90
N LEU A 10 7.49 32.05 33.77
CA LEU A 10 6.72 31.47 32.67
C LEU A 10 7.51 30.26 32.14
N PHE A 11 7.09 29.05 32.48
CA PHE A 11 7.45 27.86 31.78
C PHE A 11 6.74 27.90 30.40
N LEU A 12 7.40 28.44 29.40
CA LEU A 12 7.06 28.16 28.00
C LEU A 12 7.31 26.67 27.80
N ALA A 13 6.24 25.88 27.85
CA ALA A 13 6.28 24.50 27.37
C ALA A 13 6.66 24.53 25.88
N HIS A 14 7.95 24.37 25.62
CA HIS A 14 8.38 23.96 24.31
C HIS A 14 7.87 22.50 24.14
N SER A 15 6.66 22.32 23.60
CA SER A 15 6.30 21.04 23.02
C SER A 15 7.39 20.76 21.98
N SER A 16 8.22 19.78 22.25
CA SER A 16 9.27 19.44 21.31
C SER A 16 8.61 19.05 20.00
N LYS A 17 9.03 19.64 18.87
CA LYS A 17 8.58 19.24 17.52
C LYS A 17 8.67 17.72 17.29
N ALA A 18 9.35 16.99 18.16
CA ALA A 18 9.45 15.55 18.17
C ALA A 18 8.13 14.83 18.48
N ASP A 19 7.20 15.43 19.25
CA ASP A 19 5.91 14.81 19.59
C ASP A 19 4.89 14.94 18.44
N GLU A 20 5.05 15.96 17.61
CA GLU A 20 4.21 16.25 16.46
C GLU A 20 4.32 15.18 15.36
N PHE A 21 5.41 14.40 15.31
CA PHE A 21 5.64 13.37 14.30
C PHE A 21 5.15 11.98 14.71
N ASN A 22 4.83 11.75 15.98
CA ASN A 22 4.34 10.46 16.45
C ASN A 22 2.97 10.11 15.87
N GLU A 23 2.14 11.10 15.59
CA GLU A 23 0.79 10.91 15.06
C GLU A 23 0.77 10.37 13.62
N TYR A 24 1.88 10.44 12.89
CA TYR A 24 1.93 9.99 11.50
C TYR A 24 2.22 8.50 11.33
N GLY A 25 2.72 7.81 12.37
CA GLY A 25 3.02 6.37 12.29
C GLY A 25 4.05 6.00 11.23
N LEU A 26 4.98 6.89 10.92
CA LEU A 26 5.95 6.73 9.82
C LEU A 26 7.38 6.45 10.27
N TYR A 27 7.71 6.80 11.51
CA TYR A 27 9.08 6.72 12.02
C TYR A 27 9.24 5.58 13.01
N SER A 28 10.16 4.66 12.75
CA SER A 28 10.39 3.49 13.61
C SER A 28 10.81 3.86 15.04
N ASN A 29 11.59 4.92 15.20
CA ASN A 29 12.05 5.41 16.50
C ASN A 29 11.01 6.26 17.28
N LYS A 30 9.84 6.49 16.70
CA LYS A 30 8.76 7.31 17.27
C LYS A 30 7.44 6.54 17.38
N SER A 31 7.19 5.59 16.49
CA SER A 31 5.95 4.83 16.46
C SER A 31 5.93 3.78 17.58
N ALA A 32 4.76 3.58 18.17
CA ALA A 32 4.55 2.54 19.17
C ALA A 32 4.71 1.15 18.59
N SER A 33 5.11 0.18 19.43
CA SER A 33 5.12 -1.24 19.11
C SER A 33 3.90 -1.94 19.71
N PRO A 34 3.36 -2.99 19.06
CA PRO A 34 2.21 -3.73 19.59
C PRO A 34 2.57 -4.51 20.86
N GLN A 35 1.60 -4.63 21.75
CA GLN A 35 1.74 -5.47 22.95
C GLN A 35 1.55 -6.94 22.59
N GLU A 36 2.11 -7.81 23.41
CA GLU A 36 1.90 -9.26 23.31
C GLU A 36 0.48 -9.65 23.78
N THR A 37 -0.07 -10.69 23.15
CA THR A 37 -1.38 -11.22 23.45
C THR A 37 -1.46 -12.71 23.11
N ALA A 38 -2.51 -13.39 23.59
CA ALA A 38 -2.79 -14.73 23.15
C ALA A 38 -3.16 -14.78 21.66
N PRO A 39 -2.70 -15.79 20.91
CA PRO A 39 -3.02 -15.94 19.49
C PRO A 39 -4.49 -16.28 19.28
N VAL A 40 -5.01 -15.90 18.12
CA VAL A 40 -6.36 -16.24 17.67
C VAL A 40 -6.27 -17.23 16.51
N LYS A 41 -6.95 -18.38 16.63
CA LYS A 41 -7.07 -19.33 15.52
C LYS A 41 -7.86 -18.74 14.37
N THR A 42 -7.44 -19.02 13.15
CA THR A 42 -8.16 -18.62 11.96
C THR A 42 -8.74 -19.82 11.24
N THR A 43 -10.06 -19.88 11.18
CA THR A 43 -10.79 -20.94 10.46
C THR A 43 -11.40 -20.40 9.19
N LEU A 44 -11.47 -21.25 8.15
CA LEU A 44 -12.22 -20.98 6.94
C LEU A 44 -13.50 -21.84 6.94
N PRO A 45 -14.65 -21.35 6.44
CA PRO A 45 -14.90 -20.01 5.91
C PRO A 45 -14.68 -18.90 6.92
N LEU A 46 -14.06 -17.78 6.44
CA LEU A 46 -13.69 -16.67 7.29
C LEU A 46 -14.91 -15.88 7.77
N LYS A 47 -15.02 -15.70 9.07
CA LYS A 47 -16.00 -14.76 9.65
C LYS A 47 -15.35 -13.41 9.89
N ILE A 48 -15.86 -12.38 9.24
CA ILE A 48 -15.41 -10.98 9.35
C ILE A 48 -16.44 -10.21 10.16
N ALA A 49 -16.00 -9.50 11.19
CA ALA A 49 -16.87 -8.66 12.00
C ALA A 49 -17.11 -7.29 11.32
N LYS A 50 -18.16 -6.59 11.73
CA LYS A 50 -18.36 -5.19 11.33
C LYS A 50 -17.18 -4.34 11.77
N GLU A 51 -16.85 -3.32 10.96
CA GLU A 51 -15.75 -2.37 11.18
C GLU A 51 -14.36 -3.00 11.28
N SER A 52 -14.21 -4.27 10.83
CA SER A 52 -12.90 -4.92 10.80
C SER A 52 -11.92 -4.15 9.93
N LYS A 53 -10.70 -4.01 10.45
CA LYS A 53 -9.57 -3.43 9.73
C LYS A 53 -8.69 -4.54 9.17
N ILE A 54 -8.53 -4.54 7.87
CA ILE A 54 -7.86 -5.58 7.11
C ILE A 54 -6.56 -5.03 6.53
N ALA A 55 -5.47 -5.74 6.71
CA ALA A 55 -4.18 -5.41 6.13
C ALA A 55 -3.75 -6.46 5.11
N TYR A 56 -3.20 -6.01 3.98
CA TYR A 56 -2.44 -6.84 3.06
C TYR A 56 -0.96 -6.64 3.31
N ILE A 57 -0.20 -7.72 3.43
CA ILE A 57 1.26 -7.71 3.58
C ILE A 57 1.89 -8.76 2.67
N GLY A 58 3.16 -8.59 2.34
CA GLY A 58 3.92 -9.51 1.52
C GLY A 58 4.45 -8.89 0.24
N ASN A 59 4.58 -9.71 -0.78
CA ASN A 59 5.32 -9.42 -1.99
C ASN A 59 4.52 -8.73 -3.10
N THR A 60 5.09 -8.74 -4.31
CA THR A 60 4.57 -8.11 -5.53
C THR A 60 3.14 -8.52 -5.87
N LEU A 61 2.70 -9.74 -5.53
CA LEU A 61 1.35 -10.20 -5.83
C LEU A 61 0.30 -9.29 -5.19
N LEU A 62 0.42 -9.02 -3.89
CA LEU A 62 -0.50 -8.14 -3.19
C LEU A 62 -0.17 -6.65 -3.39
N ASP A 63 1.11 -6.28 -3.53
CA ASP A 63 1.49 -4.89 -3.83
C ASP A 63 0.81 -4.40 -5.11
N ARG A 64 0.84 -5.18 -6.18
CA ARG A 64 0.20 -4.84 -7.45
C ARG A 64 -1.33 -4.94 -7.43
N ALA A 65 -1.92 -5.77 -6.55
CA ALA A 65 -3.38 -5.93 -6.46
C ALA A 65 -4.11 -4.59 -6.20
N GLN A 66 -3.43 -3.61 -5.59
CA GLN A 66 -3.97 -2.28 -5.34
C GLN A 66 -4.38 -1.52 -6.62
N HIS A 67 -3.74 -1.82 -7.76
CA HIS A 67 -4.01 -1.16 -9.03
C HIS A 67 -5.27 -1.72 -9.74
N PHE A 68 -5.76 -2.86 -9.32
CA PHE A 68 -6.86 -3.58 -9.99
C PHE A 68 -8.14 -3.63 -9.14
N GLY A 69 -8.04 -3.70 -7.82
CA GLY A 69 -9.15 -3.57 -6.88
C GLY A 69 -10.15 -4.73 -6.82
N HIS A 70 -10.00 -5.79 -7.63
CA HIS A 70 -11.01 -6.85 -7.78
C HIS A 70 -11.35 -7.55 -6.46
N PHE A 71 -10.38 -8.11 -5.76
CA PHE A 71 -10.64 -8.86 -4.53
C PHE A 71 -11.28 -7.99 -3.43
N GLU A 72 -10.79 -6.76 -3.25
CA GLU A 72 -11.37 -5.84 -2.28
C GLU A 72 -12.82 -5.49 -2.63
N SER A 73 -13.12 -5.27 -3.91
CA SER A 73 -14.48 -4.98 -4.35
C SER A 73 -15.43 -6.16 -4.09
N PHE A 74 -14.97 -7.40 -4.27
CA PHE A 74 -15.75 -8.59 -3.91
C PHE A 74 -16.05 -8.63 -2.41
N LEU A 75 -15.08 -8.29 -1.55
CA LEU A 75 -15.29 -8.22 -0.09
C LEU A 75 -16.31 -7.15 0.29
N GLN A 76 -16.17 -5.96 -0.26
CA GLN A 76 -17.09 -4.84 0.03
C GLN A 76 -18.50 -5.16 -0.45
N ARG A 77 -18.65 -5.77 -1.64
CA ARG A 77 -19.96 -6.18 -2.18
C ARG A 77 -20.64 -7.24 -1.32
N ARG A 78 -19.87 -8.24 -0.86
CA ARG A 78 -20.39 -9.30 0.02
C ARG A 78 -20.82 -8.79 1.40
N LEU A 79 -20.16 -7.77 1.90
CA LEU A 79 -20.31 -7.28 3.28
C LEU A 79 -20.59 -5.78 3.32
N PRO A 80 -21.65 -5.30 2.61
CA PRO A 80 -21.86 -3.87 2.40
C PRO A 80 -22.15 -3.08 3.70
N ASP A 81 -22.70 -3.77 4.72
CA ASP A 81 -23.00 -3.17 6.01
C ASP A 81 -21.86 -3.27 7.04
N HIS A 82 -20.74 -3.85 6.64
CA HIS A 82 -19.63 -4.09 7.58
C HIS A 82 -18.68 -2.92 7.70
N LYS A 83 -18.71 -1.95 6.79
CA LYS A 83 -17.79 -0.80 6.81
C LYS A 83 -16.31 -1.24 6.95
N LEU A 84 -15.90 -2.18 6.11
CA LEU A 84 -14.54 -2.72 6.16
C LEU A 84 -13.53 -1.64 5.74
N VAL A 85 -12.46 -1.49 6.51
CA VAL A 85 -11.32 -0.63 6.18
C VAL A 85 -10.16 -1.50 5.74
N ILE A 86 -9.76 -1.42 4.47
CA ILE A 86 -8.72 -2.27 3.88
C ILE A 86 -7.53 -1.41 3.47
N ARG A 87 -6.32 -1.80 3.90
CA ARG A 87 -5.06 -1.09 3.60
C ARG A 87 -3.99 -2.07 3.13
N ASN A 88 -3.29 -1.68 2.09
CA ASN A 88 -2.24 -2.49 1.48
C ASN A 88 -0.85 -2.03 1.94
N PHE A 89 -0.20 -2.82 2.77
CA PHE A 89 1.16 -2.60 3.26
C PHE A 89 2.21 -3.48 2.55
N SER A 90 1.82 -4.18 1.49
CA SER A 90 2.74 -5.02 0.73
C SER A 90 3.79 -4.18 -0.01
N TRP A 91 4.97 -4.75 -0.18
CA TRP A 91 6.05 -4.18 -0.98
C TRP A 91 6.52 -5.18 -2.02
N SER A 92 6.76 -4.71 -3.24
CA SER A 92 7.33 -5.55 -4.27
C SER A 92 8.63 -6.20 -3.82
N ALA A 93 8.76 -7.48 -4.11
CA ALA A 93 9.90 -8.33 -3.78
C ALA A 93 10.17 -8.61 -2.29
N ASP A 94 9.26 -8.24 -1.37
CA ASP A 94 9.39 -8.66 0.02
C ASP A 94 9.40 -10.19 0.15
N GLU A 95 10.28 -10.70 0.99
CA GLU A 95 10.25 -12.05 1.53
C GLU A 95 9.76 -12.04 2.98
N VAL A 96 9.58 -13.20 3.55
CA VAL A 96 9.06 -13.35 4.93
C VAL A 96 9.80 -12.49 5.96
N ASP A 97 11.13 -12.43 5.87
CA ASP A 97 12.01 -11.72 6.81
C ASP A 97 13.07 -10.85 6.11
N ILE A 98 13.04 -10.75 4.77
CA ILE A 98 13.86 -9.83 4.01
C ILE A 98 12.95 -8.74 3.46
N GLN A 99 12.83 -7.67 4.24
CA GLN A 99 11.94 -6.55 3.97
C GLN A 99 12.73 -5.23 4.04
N PRO A 100 13.52 -4.90 3.01
CA PRO A 100 14.32 -3.67 3.01
C PRO A 100 13.40 -2.45 3.05
N ARG A 101 13.70 -1.53 3.96
CA ARG A 101 12.97 -0.28 4.15
C ARG A 101 13.96 0.90 4.21
N PRO A 102 13.51 2.12 3.90
CA PRO A 102 14.31 3.31 4.14
C PRO A 102 14.68 3.45 5.62
N ASP A 103 15.78 4.16 5.89
CA ASP A 103 16.21 4.45 7.25
C ASP A 103 15.08 5.04 8.08
N ASN A 104 14.95 4.56 9.32
CA ASN A 104 13.95 5.01 10.28
C ASN A 104 12.49 4.92 9.79
N PHE A 105 12.21 4.18 8.74
CA PHE A 105 10.83 3.91 8.32
C PHE A 105 10.19 2.92 9.30
N ALA A 106 8.94 3.17 9.70
CA ALA A 106 8.23 2.32 10.64
C ALA A 106 8.18 0.85 10.17
N THR A 107 8.28 -0.06 11.11
CA THR A 107 8.22 -1.50 10.84
C THR A 107 6.82 -1.95 10.43
N THR A 108 6.70 -3.12 9.84
CA THR A 108 5.40 -3.72 9.51
C THR A 108 4.51 -3.81 10.75
N ASP A 109 5.05 -4.22 11.91
CA ASP A 109 4.30 -4.26 13.17
C ASP A 109 3.75 -2.89 13.59
N GLN A 110 4.56 -1.85 13.46
CA GLN A 110 4.13 -0.49 13.81
C GLN A 110 3.04 0.03 12.87
N HIS A 111 3.12 -0.29 11.57
CA HIS A 111 2.07 0.04 10.61
C HIS A 111 0.77 -0.72 10.88
N LEU A 112 0.86 -2.02 11.20
CA LEU A 112 -0.30 -2.84 11.55
C LEU A 112 -0.96 -2.34 12.84
N LEU A 113 -0.18 -1.90 13.83
CA LEU A 113 -0.67 -1.29 15.06
C LEU A 113 -1.35 0.07 14.78
N TYR A 114 -0.72 0.93 14.00
CA TYR A 114 -1.28 2.23 13.61
C TYR A 114 -2.64 2.06 12.89
N HIS A 115 -2.71 1.07 12.01
CA HIS A 115 -3.95 0.71 11.32
C HIS A 115 -4.99 0.02 12.24
N LYS A 116 -4.59 -0.46 13.42
CA LYS A 116 -5.43 -1.25 14.35
C LYS A 116 -5.97 -2.54 13.70
N THR A 117 -5.08 -3.30 13.10
CA THR A 117 -5.40 -4.44 12.23
C THR A 117 -6.07 -5.60 12.99
N ASP A 118 -7.18 -6.10 12.44
CA ASP A 118 -7.92 -7.26 12.92
C ASP A 118 -7.63 -8.53 12.11
N ILE A 119 -7.39 -8.37 10.80
CA ILE A 119 -7.22 -9.46 9.84
C ILE A 119 -6.05 -9.13 8.91
N ILE A 120 -5.20 -10.12 8.70
CA ILE A 120 -4.03 -10.01 7.82
C ILE A 120 -4.16 -11.01 6.69
N PHE A 121 -4.05 -10.54 5.45
CA PHE A 121 -3.81 -11.34 4.26
C PHE A 121 -2.32 -11.25 3.92
N ALA A 122 -1.62 -12.38 3.93
CA ALA A 122 -0.17 -12.44 3.75
C ALA A 122 0.22 -13.31 2.55
N ALA A 123 0.95 -12.76 1.58
CA ALA A 123 1.43 -13.46 0.39
C ALA A 123 2.96 -13.50 0.35
N PHE A 124 3.51 -14.72 0.42
CA PHE A 124 4.93 -15.01 0.38
C PHE A 124 5.21 -16.26 -0.49
N GLY A 125 6.44 -16.73 -0.52
CA GLY A 125 6.81 -18.00 -1.15
C GLY A 125 7.21 -17.89 -2.62
N PHE A 126 6.91 -16.79 -3.30
CA PHE A 126 7.32 -16.59 -4.69
C PHE A 126 8.82 -16.34 -4.80
N ASN A 127 9.34 -15.30 -4.17
CA ASN A 127 10.76 -14.96 -4.23
C ASN A 127 11.62 -16.03 -3.57
N GLU A 128 11.15 -16.56 -2.44
CA GLU A 128 11.84 -17.63 -1.70
C GLU A 128 11.99 -18.90 -2.54
N SER A 129 11.07 -19.17 -3.48
CA SER A 129 11.14 -20.36 -4.34
C SER A 129 12.38 -20.40 -5.21
N PHE A 130 12.99 -19.25 -5.53
CA PHE A 130 14.21 -19.19 -6.35
C PHE A 130 15.47 -19.66 -5.60
N SER A 131 15.40 -19.79 -4.28
CA SER A 131 16.50 -20.36 -3.48
C SER A 131 16.68 -21.88 -3.64
N GLY A 132 15.69 -22.56 -4.25
CA GLY A 132 15.76 -23.99 -4.53
C GLY A 132 15.02 -24.84 -3.49
N LYS A 133 14.70 -26.09 -3.87
CA LYS A 133 13.93 -27.03 -3.02
C LYS A 133 14.63 -27.42 -1.72
N GLU A 134 15.95 -27.41 -1.71
CA GLU A 134 16.77 -27.71 -0.53
C GLU A 134 16.62 -26.65 0.57
N LYS A 135 16.11 -25.47 0.23
CA LYS A 135 15.83 -24.39 1.19
C LYS A 135 14.41 -24.43 1.79
N ILE A 136 13.58 -25.39 1.43
CA ILE A 136 12.22 -25.53 1.96
C ILE A 136 12.19 -25.66 3.49
N PRO A 137 13.05 -26.46 4.15
CA PRO A 137 13.07 -26.52 5.61
C PRO A 137 13.37 -25.17 6.27
N GLU A 138 14.32 -24.43 5.73
CA GLU A 138 14.68 -23.09 6.20
C GLU A 138 13.49 -22.11 5.99
N PHE A 139 12.89 -22.11 4.80
CA PHE A 139 11.69 -21.30 4.49
C PHE A 139 10.54 -21.59 5.46
N LYS A 140 10.24 -22.86 5.73
CA LYS A 140 9.19 -23.25 6.71
C LYS A 140 9.49 -22.68 8.10
N SER A 141 10.74 -22.78 8.55
CA SER A 141 11.16 -22.23 9.85
C SER A 141 11.00 -20.70 9.91
N ARG A 142 11.44 -19.97 8.86
CA ARG A 142 11.29 -18.51 8.75
C ARG A 142 9.82 -18.11 8.75
N LEU A 143 8.99 -18.80 7.97
CA LEU A 143 7.56 -18.55 7.86
C LEU A 143 6.83 -18.83 9.19
N SER A 144 7.14 -19.94 9.86
CA SER A 144 6.57 -20.27 11.17
C SER A 144 6.94 -19.22 12.22
N LYS A 145 8.20 -18.77 12.23
CA LYS A 145 8.67 -17.69 13.11
C LYS A 145 7.90 -16.39 12.88
N PHE A 146 7.72 -16.01 11.62
CA PHE A 146 6.94 -14.82 11.25
C PHE A 146 5.48 -14.93 11.73
N ILE A 147 4.83 -16.07 11.47
CA ILE A 147 3.44 -16.28 11.88
C ILE A 147 3.31 -16.26 13.41
N ASN A 148 4.20 -16.94 14.13
CA ASN A 148 4.18 -16.96 15.59
C ASN A 148 4.41 -15.60 16.20
N HIS A 149 5.29 -14.78 15.61
CA HIS A 149 5.47 -13.40 16.01
C HIS A 149 4.17 -12.61 15.77
N THR A 150 3.63 -12.66 14.55
CA THR A 150 2.48 -11.84 14.13
C THR A 150 1.19 -12.19 14.88
N LYS A 151 0.88 -13.50 15.06
CA LYS A 151 -0.36 -13.92 15.72
C LYS A 151 -0.42 -13.59 17.21
N THR A 152 0.72 -13.32 17.83
CA THR A 152 0.84 -12.96 19.25
C THR A 152 0.94 -11.45 19.50
N ARG A 153 0.60 -10.61 18.54
CA ARG A 153 0.64 -9.14 18.67
C ARG A 153 -0.78 -8.55 18.63
N ALA A 154 -1.11 -7.73 19.62
CA ALA A 154 -2.42 -7.05 19.71
C ALA A 154 -2.42 -5.77 18.87
N TYR A 155 -2.45 -5.87 17.54
CA TYR A 155 -2.45 -4.68 16.68
C TYR A 155 -3.70 -3.81 16.87
N ASN A 156 -4.85 -4.39 17.17
CA ASN A 156 -6.07 -3.65 17.49
C ASN A 156 -6.17 -3.24 18.97
N GLY A 157 -5.11 -3.46 19.77
CA GLY A 157 -5.06 -3.20 21.21
C GLY A 157 -5.86 -4.16 22.09
N LYS A 158 -6.41 -5.27 21.51
CA LYS A 158 -7.29 -6.20 22.25
C LYS A 158 -6.88 -7.65 22.14
N LYS A 159 -6.55 -8.12 20.92
CA LYS A 159 -6.27 -9.53 20.62
C LYS A 159 -5.38 -9.67 19.40
N GLY A 160 -4.82 -10.85 19.19
CA GLY A 160 -4.08 -11.18 17.98
C GLY A 160 -4.95 -11.14 16.72
N PRO A 161 -4.37 -10.89 15.56
CA PRO A 161 -5.09 -10.83 14.29
C PRO A 161 -5.47 -12.23 13.82
N LYS A 162 -6.52 -12.35 13.01
CA LYS A 162 -6.71 -13.50 12.13
C LYS A 162 -5.73 -13.39 10.97
N ILE A 163 -5.08 -14.49 10.61
CA ILE A 163 -4.09 -14.52 9.54
C ILE A 163 -4.54 -15.49 8.46
N ILE A 164 -4.53 -15.04 7.22
CA ILE A 164 -4.76 -15.85 6.02
C ILE A 164 -3.51 -15.80 5.17
N LEU A 165 -2.86 -16.95 5.02
CA LEU A 165 -1.70 -17.10 4.17
C LEU A 165 -2.15 -17.43 2.74
N ILE A 166 -1.59 -16.75 1.76
CA ILE A 166 -1.95 -16.88 0.33
C ILE A 166 -0.73 -17.45 -0.40
N SER A 167 -0.92 -18.54 -1.15
CA SER A 167 0.14 -19.11 -1.97
C SER A 167 0.56 -18.17 -3.10
N PRO A 168 1.73 -18.37 -3.72
CA PRO A 168 2.04 -17.79 -5.03
C PRO A 168 0.99 -18.16 -6.08
N THR A 169 0.95 -17.40 -7.16
CA THR A 169 0.20 -17.76 -8.39
C THR A 169 1.10 -18.55 -9.34
N PRO A 170 0.55 -19.39 -10.22
CA PRO A 170 1.35 -20.07 -11.23
C PRO A 170 1.89 -19.07 -12.26
N ASN A 171 3.07 -19.37 -12.78
CA ASN A 171 3.62 -18.68 -13.94
C ASN A 171 3.00 -19.18 -15.22
N GLN A 172 3.01 -18.37 -16.26
CA GLN A 172 2.55 -18.73 -17.62
C GLN A 172 3.70 -18.69 -18.62
N ASN A 173 3.75 -19.68 -19.52
CA ASN A 173 4.68 -19.64 -20.64
C ASN A 173 4.26 -18.55 -21.64
N LEU A 174 5.22 -17.73 -22.03
CA LEU A 174 5.07 -16.80 -23.15
C LEU A 174 5.93 -17.29 -24.32
N LYS A 175 5.56 -16.90 -25.54
CA LYS A 175 6.23 -17.34 -26.79
C LYS A 175 7.78 -17.28 -26.73
N HIS A 176 8.32 -16.30 -26.01
CA HIS A 176 9.77 -16.06 -25.89
C HIS A 176 10.33 -16.26 -24.48
N ILE A 177 9.50 -16.70 -23.53
CA ILE A 177 9.88 -16.92 -22.13
C ILE A 177 9.24 -18.23 -21.65
N PRO A 178 9.76 -19.40 -22.04
CA PRO A 178 9.18 -20.70 -21.70
C PRO A 178 9.71 -21.23 -20.36
N ALA A 179 9.64 -20.41 -19.29
CA ALA A 179 10.18 -20.77 -17.98
C ALA A 179 9.12 -21.21 -16.96
N ALA A 180 7.83 -21.21 -17.34
CA ALA A 180 6.75 -21.46 -16.40
C ALA A 180 6.81 -22.87 -15.80
N ASP A 181 7.05 -23.90 -16.61
CA ASP A 181 7.00 -25.28 -16.13
C ASP A 181 8.01 -25.51 -15.01
N LEU A 182 9.28 -25.14 -15.22
CA LEU A 182 10.34 -25.27 -14.23
C LEU A 182 10.07 -24.41 -12.97
N ASN A 183 9.54 -23.20 -13.15
CA ASN A 183 9.20 -22.35 -12.02
C ASN A 183 8.00 -22.91 -11.26
N ASN A 184 7.00 -23.43 -11.93
CA ASN A 184 5.80 -23.96 -11.31
C ASN A 184 6.06 -25.23 -10.50
N GLU A 185 7.00 -26.09 -10.93
CA GLU A 185 7.45 -27.20 -10.09
C GLU A 185 7.95 -26.72 -8.71
N ARG A 186 8.78 -25.68 -8.69
CA ARG A 186 9.28 -25.08 -7.45
C ARG A 186 8.18 -24.38 -6.65
N LEU A 187 7.36 -23.59 -7.32
CA LEU A 187 6.25 -22.87 -6.69
C LEU A 187 5.25 -23.83 -6.03
N LEU A 188 4.99 -24.97 -6.65
CA LEU A 188 4.14 -26.03 -6.07
C LEU A 188 4.72 -26.54 -4.74
N LEU A 189 6.03 -26.82 -4.68
CA LEU A 189 6.69 -27.30 -3.46
C LEU A 189 6.62 -26.24 -2.34
N PHE A 190 6.82 -24.96 -2.66
CA PHE A 190 6.71 -23.88 -1.69
C PHE A 190 5.25 -23.65 -1.27
N THR A 191 4.29 -23.80 -2.17
CA THR A 191 2.85 -23.76 -1.86
C THR A 191 2.47 -24.86 -0.88
N GLN A 192 2.97 -26.09 -1.07
CA GLN A 192 2.77 -27.20 -0.14
C GLN A 192 3.39 -26.91 1.23
N ALA A 193 4.63 -26.40 1.26
CA ALA A 193 5.31 -26.02 2.49
C ALA A 193 4.53 -24.94 3.27
N MET A 194 3.97 -23.94 2.57
CA MET A 194 3.12 -22.91 3.19
C MET A 194 1.85 -23.50 3.78
N ARG A 195 1.20 -24.45 3.10
CA ARG A 195 0.02 -25.16 3.60
C ARG A 195 0.33 -25.93 4.89
N GLU A 196 1.47 -26.64 4.91
CA GLU A 196 1.89 -27.40 6.09
C GLU A 196 2.14 -26.48 7.28
N VAL A 197 2.81 -25.34 7.07
CA VAL A 197 3.04 -24.35 8.12
C VAL A 197 1.72 -23.74 8.60
N ALA A 198 0.82 -23.36 7.68
CA ALA A 198 -0.45 -22.78 8.06
C ALA A 198 -1.30 -23.73 8.92
N ASN A 199 -1.31 -25.03 8.58
CA ASN A 199 -1.98 -26.06 9.36
C ASN A 199 -1.36 -26.21 10.76
N ALA A 200 -0.02 -26.26 10.84
CA ALA A 200 0.68 -26.39 12.12
C ALA A 200 0.48 -25.18 13.03
N GLU A 201 0.38 -23.98 12.45
CA GLU A 201 0.20 -22.73 13.18
C GLU A 201 -1.28 -22.34 13.40
N GLU A 202 -2.23 -23.18 12.95
CA GLU A 202 -3.67 -22.98 13.08
C GLU A 202 -4.18 -21.65 12.49
N ILE A 203 -3.64 -21.27 11.33
CA ILE A 203 -4.06 -20.09 10.56
C ILE A 203 -4.76 -20.50 9.25
N GLY A 204 -5.44 -19.54 8.61
CA GLY A 204 -6.06 -19.76 7.30
C GLY A 204 -5.01 -19.90 6.18
N PHE A 205 -5.29 -20.77 5.21
CA PHE A 205 -4.49 -20.91 4.00
C PHE A 205 -5.38 -20.96 2.77
N VAL A 206 -5.04 -20.20 1.74
CA VAL A 206 -5.72 -20.22 0.45
C VAL A 206 -4.72 -20.56 -0.65
N ASP A 207 -4.99 -21.66 -1.33
CA ASP A 207 -4.23 -22.10 -2.50
C ASP A 207 -4.77 -21.43 -3.75
N VAL A 208 -4.11 -20.35 -4.17
CA VAL A 208 -4.37 -19.69 -5.45
C VAL A 208 -3.46 -20.20 -6.57
N PHE A 209 -2.44 -21.01 -6.24
CA PHE A 209 -1.57 -21.64 -7.23
C PHE A 209 -2.33 -22.65 -8.09
N SER A 210 -3.16 -23.46 -7.45
CA SER A 210 -3.95 -24.51 -8.12
C SER A 210 -5.23 -23.98 -8.77
N ALA A 211 -5.51 -22.68 -8.67
CA ALA A 211 -6.69 -22.08 -9.28
C ALA A 211 -6.55 -21.94 -10.80
N PRO A 212 -7.66 -21.99 -11.56
CA PRO A 212 -7.62 -21.76 -12.99
C PRO A 212 -7.38 -20.26 -13.30
N TYR A 213 -6.42 -20.00 -14.18
CA TYR A 213 -6.17 -18.67 -14.74
C TYR A 213 -6.41 -18.70 -16.25
N PRO A 214 -7.01 -17.64 -16.82
CA PRO A 214 -7.14 -17.50 -18.27
C PRO A 214 -5.76 -17.51 -18.95
N GLU A 215 -5.73 -17.98 -20.19
CA GLU A 215 -4.55 -17.78 -21.03
C GLU A 215 -4.25 -16.29 -21.16
N ARG A 216 -2.95 -15.93 -21.16
CA ARG A 216 -2.49 -14.54 -21.25
C ARG A 216 -2.97 -13.62 -20.11
N SER A 217 -3.20 -14.20 -18.95
CA SER A 217 -3.55 -13.42 -17.73
C SER A 217 -2.34 -12.75 -17.06
N THR A 218 -1.17 -12.78 -17.69
CA THR A 218 0.06 -12.11 -17.21
C THR A 218 0.63 -11.17 -18.28
N ILE A 219 1.40 -10.17 -17.83
CA ILE A 219 2.11 -9.25 -18.72
C ILE A 219 3.49 -9.78 -19.17
N ASN A 220 4.09 -10.67 -18.39
CA ASN A 220 5.44 -11.20 -18.62
C ASN A 220 5.62 -12.65 -18.14
N GLY A 221 4.56 -13.41 -18.05
CA GLY A 221 4.57 -14.80 -17.55
C GLY A 221 4.47 -14.93 -16.03
N VAL A 222 4.67 -13.85 -15.28
CA VAL A 222 4.72 -13.82 -13.81
C VAL A 222 3.68 -12.86 -13.24
N HIS A 223 3.74 -11.60 -13.66
CA HIS A 223 2.90 -10.54 -13.11
C HIS A 223 1.53 -10.53 -13.78
N LEU A 224 0.50 -10.71 -12.99
CA LEU A 224 -0.89 -10.70 -13.47
C LEU A 224 -1.24 -9.34 -14.11
N ASN A 225 -2.02 -9.39 -15.18
CA ASN A 225 -2.74 -8.26 -15.76
C ASN A 225 -4.12 -8.10 -15.11
N ASP A 226 -4.99 -7.25 -15.63
CA ASP A 226 -6.32 -7.02 -15.05
C ASP A 226 -7.16 -8.30 -14.99
N GLU A 227 -7.19 -9.07 -16.07
CA GLU A 227 -7.91 -10.34 -16.14
C GLU A 227 -7.35 -11.39 -15.18
N GLY A 228 -6.02 -11.44 -15.05
CA GLY A 228 -5.32 -12.26 -14.07
C GLY A 228 -5.67 -11.87 -12.62
N TYR A 229 -5.73 -10.58 -12.30
CA TYR A 229 -6.14 -10.14 -10.98
C TYR A 229 -7.62 -10.36 -10.68
N ARG A 230 -8.47 -10.35 -11.68
CA ARG A 230 -9.88 -10.74 -11.54
C ARG A 230 -9.99 -12.24 -11.19
N ALA A 231 -9.27 -13.09 -11.91
CA ALA A 231 -9.21 -14.53 -11.64
C ALA A 231 -8.61 -14.82 -10.24
N PHE A 232 -7.48 -14.18 -9.89
CA PHE A 232 -6.87 -14.23 -8.57
C PHE A 232 -7.84 -13.84 -7.47
N GLY A 233 -8.51 -12.69 -7.63
CA GLY A 233 -9.50 -12.19 -6.68
C GLY A 233 -10.65 -13.17 -6.46
N SER A 234 -11.15 -13.79 -7.54
CA SER A 234 -12.21 -14.79 -7.48
C SER A 234 -11.74 -16.07 -6.78
N ALA A 235 -10.53 -16.55 -7.10
CA ALA A 235 -9.93 -17.73 -6.45
C ALA A 235 -9.71 -17.49 -4.95
N LEU A 236 -9.16 -16.35 -4.59
CA LEU A 236 -8.94 -15.95 -3.21
C LEU A 236 -10.27 -15.87 -2.44
N PHE A 237 -11.27 -15.21 -3.02
CA PHE A 237 -12.60 -15.10 -2.44
C PHE A 237 -13.24 -16.48 -2.20
N LYS A 238 -13.20 -17.36 -3.21
CA LYS A 238 -13.71 -18.72 -3.11
C LYS A 238 -12.98 -19.52 -2.02
N GLY A 239 -11.66 -19.40 -1.93
CA GLY A 239 -10.87 -20.08 -0.89
C GLY A 239 -11.19 -19.60 0.52
N ILE A 240 -11.56 -18.31 0.67
CA ILE A 240 -11.90 -17.71 1.97
C ILE A 240 -13.32 -18.06 2.41
N PHE A 241 -14.29 -18.02 1.51
CA PHE A 241 -15.71 -18.10 1.84
C PHE A 241 -16.39 -19.39 1.39
N ASN A 242 -15.72 -20.21 0.59
CA ASN A 242 -16.27 -21.42 -0.04
C ASN A 242 -17.48 -21.12 -0.96
N GLU A 243 -17.50 -19.92 -1.54
CA GLU A 243 -18.52 -19.45 -2.49
C GLU A 243 -17.88 -18.59 -3.58
N SER A 244 -18.53 -18.45 -4.72
CA SER A 244 -18.07 -17.54 -5.78
C SER A 244 -18.47 -16.11 -5.47
N PRO A 245 -17.64 -15.09 -5.83
CA PRO A 245 -18.03 -13.70 -5.62
C PRO A 245 -19.21 -13.32 -6.52
N GLU A 246 -20.06 -12.43 -6.01
CA GLU A 246 -21.08 -11.76 -6.84
C GLU A 246 -20.40 -10.83 -7.85
N PRO A 247 -21.02 -10.59 -8.99
CA PRO A 247 -20.57 -9.55 -9.92
C PRO A 247 -20.49 -8.19 -9.25
N VAL A 248 -19.44 -7.45 -9.55
CA VAL A 248 -19.20 -6.11 -9.05
C VAL A 248 -19.28 -5.13 -10.22
N ASN A 249 -19.95 -3.99 -10.01
CA ASN A 249 -19.96 -2.92 -11.00
C ASN A 249 -18.59 -2.21 -11.05
N GLU A 250 -18.28 -1.63 -12.18
CA GLU A 250 -17.01 -0.96 -12.42
C GLU A 250 -16.83 0.27 -11.52
N GLU A 251 -17.91 0.92 -11.13
CA GLU A 251 -17.88 2.08 -10.23
C GLU A 251 -17.28 1.71 -8.86
N LEU A 252 -17.74 0.60 -8.25
CA LEU A 252 -17.19 0.13 -6.97
C LEU A 252 -15.70 -0.20 -7.11
N ARG A 253 -15.33 -0.88 -8.21
CA ARG A 253 -13.93 -1.27 -8.45
C ARG A 253 -13.03 -0.03 -8.60
N LEU A 254 -13.45 0.96 -9.37
CA LEU A 254 -12.69 2.20 -9.56
C LEU A 254 -12.59 3.02 -8.27
N ALA A 255 -13.65 3.06 -7.46
CA ALA A 255 -13.60 3.70 -6.14
C ALA A 255 -12.56 3.03 -5.23
N VAL A 256 -12.47 1.69 -5.25
CA VAL A 256 -11.45 0.93 -4.52
C VAL A 256 -10.03 1.28 -5.03
N VAL A 257 -9.82 1.31 -6.34
CA VAL A 257 -8.53 1.66 -6.94
C VAL A 257 -8.12 3.09 -6.55
N GLU A 258 -9.05 4.04 -6.61
CA GLU A 258 -8.78 5.43 -6.23
C GLU A 258 -8.44 5.56 -4.73
N LYS A 259 -9.15 4.84 -3.85
CA LYS A 259 -8.82 4.77 -2.41
C LYS A 259 -7.41 4.19 -2.22
N ASN A 260 -7.08 3.13 -2.92
CA ASN A 260 -5.75 2.50 -2.85
C ASN A 260 -4.64 3.46 -3.29
N LYS A 261 -4.87 4.26 -4.33
CA LYS A 261 -3.94 5.30 -4.79
C LYS A 261 -3.67 6.35 -3.70
N GLN A 262 -4.71 6.82 -3.00
CA GLN A 262 -4.53 7.78 -1.92
C GLN A 262 -3.77 7.16 -0.75
N PHE A 263 -4.12 5.94 -0.36
CA PHE A 263 -3.40 5.24 0.70
C PHE A 263 -1.94 4.93 0.32
N PHE A 264 -1.66 4.56 -0.91
CA PHE A 264 -0.29 4.36 -1.39
C PHE A 264 0.56 5.63 -1.22
N ARG A 265 0.03 6.80 -1.60
CA ARG A 265 0.68 8.10 -1.42
C ARG A 265 0.94 8.43 0.05
N ARG A 266 0.04 8.05 0.93
CA ARG A 266 0.20 8.18 2.39
C ARG A 266 1.28 7.24 2.92
N TYR A 267 1.27 5.97 2.50
CA TYR A 267 2.12 4.92 3.04
C TYR A 267 3.52 4.90 2.41
N ARG A 268 3.60 5.12 1.11
CA ARG A 268 4.84 5.07 0.32
C ARG A 268 5.01 6.34 -0.53
N PRO A 269 5.06 7.53 0.10
CA PRO A 269 5.27 8.74 -0.67
C PRO A 269 6.63 8.68 -1.39
N LEU A 270 6.70 9.33 -2.53
CA LEU A 270 7.92 9.43 -3.28
C LEU A 270 9.02 10.08 -2.44
N ASN A 271 10.25 9.64 -2.63
CA ASN A 271 11.43 10.25 -2.03
C ASN A 271 11.47 10.23 -0.50
N THR A 272 11.39 9.03 0.09
CA THR A 272 11.46 8.80 1.54
C THR A 272 12.66 9.48 2.23
N PHE A 273 13.75 9.72 1.49
CA PHE A 273 14.95 10.39 2.00
C PHE A 273 14.67 11.81 2.55
N TYR A 274 13.64 12.49 2.05
CA TYR A 274 13.27 13.82 2.55
C TYR A 274 12.55 13.80 3.89
N TYR A 275 11.92 12.71 4.28
CA TYR A 275 11.18 12.66 5.55
C TYR A 275 11.71 11.61 6.54
N THR A 276 12.35 10.53 6.09
CA THR A 276 12.96 9.54 7.00
C THR A 276 14.49 9.60 7.01
N GLY A 277 15.12 10.05 5.93
CA GLY A 277 16.56 10.06 5.72
C GLY A 277 17.27 11.38 6.05
N GLY A 278 18.42 11.59 5.45
CA GLY A 278 19.33 12.69 5.76
C GLY A 278 18.82 14.08 5.40
N ARG A 279 17.83 14.20 4.51
CA ARG A 279 17.21 15.50 4.15
C ARG A 279 15.92 15.80 4.89
N LYS A 280 15.66 15.14 6.00
CA LYS A 280 14.46 15.33 6.82
C LYS A 280 14.36 16.69 7.55
N GLY A 281 15.26 17.62 7.31
CA GLY A 281 15.21 18.96 7.89
C GLY A 281 13.97 19.74 7.43
N ARG A 282 14.16 21.04 7.23
CA ARG A 282 13.07 21.98 6.96
C ARG A 282 12.11 21.56 5.83
N TYR A 283 12.61 20.93 4.77
CA TYR A 283 11.79 20.54 3.62
C TYR A 283 10.94 19.28 3.85
N GLY A 284 11.50 18.27 4.52
CA GLY A 284 10.82 16.99 4.68
C GLY A 284 9.59 17.06 5.58
N TYR A 285 9.70 17.78 6.69
CA TYR A 285 8.64 17.85 7.69
C TYR A 285 7.48 18.77 7.31
N LEU A 286 7.79 19.91 6.70
CA LEU A 286 6.78 20.94 6.43
C LEU A 286 5.96 20.58 5.18
N ASP A 287 6.59 19.94 4.19
CA ASP A 287 5.94 19.69 2.91
C ASP A 287 5.28 18.29 2.86
N PHE A 288 5.95 17.24 3.38
CA PHE A 288 5.47 15.87 3.23
C PHE A 288 4.48 15.43 4.30
N LEU A 289 4.72 15.74 5.59
CA LEU A 289 3.87 15.21 6.65
C LEU A 289 2.44 15.73 6.61
N PRO A 290 2.16 17.02 6.39
CA PRO A 290 0.80 17.51 6.20
C PRO A 290 0.10 16.86 5.01
N ALA A 291 0.80 16.68 3.88
CA ALA A 291 0.25 16.00 2.71
C ALA A 291 -0.11 14.53 3.01
N MET A 292 0.71 13.82 3.81
CA MET A 292 0.40 12.44 4.21
C MET A 292 -0.87 12.35 5.06
N LYS A 293 -1.10 13.32 5.95
CA LYS A 293 -2.34 13.42 6.73
C LYS A 293 -3.54 13.66 5.80
N ASN A 294 -3.39 14.55 4.83
CA ASN A 294 -4.41 14.78 3.82
C ASN A 294 -4.73 13.50 3.03
N PHE A 295 -3.74 12.74 2.58
CA PHE A 295 -3.96 11.48 1.90
C PHE A 295 -4.67 10.42 2.77
N GLU A 296 -4.45 10.43 4.08
CA GLU A 296 -5.18 9.56 5.01
C GLU A 296 -6.67 9.94 5.10
N ILE A 297 -6.97 11.24 5.18
CA ILE A 297 -8.34 11.77 5.15
C ILE A 297 -9.00 11.42 3.80
N MET A 298 -8.32 11.68 2.69
CA MET A 298 -8.80 11.35 1.35
C MET A 298 -9.06 9.85 1.18
N ALA A 299 -8.21 8.97 1.71
CA ALA A 299 -8.45 7.52 1.69
C ALA A 299 -9.70 7.15 2.50
N SER A 300 -9.91 7.79 3.67
CA SER A 300 -11.09 7.56 4.51
C SER A 300 -12.38 8.08 3.86
N ASN A 301 -12.34 9.21 3.15
CA ASN A 301 -13.50 9.71 2.39
C ASN A 301 -13.90 8.71 1.30
N ARG A 302 -12.93 8.07 0.66
CA ARG A 302 -13.17 7.03 -0.34
C ARG A 302 -13.70 5.72 0.26
N ASP A 303 -13.29 5.37 1.50
CA ASP A 303 -13.93 4.26 2.22
C ASP A 303 -15.44 4.51 2.39
N ASN A 304 -15.85 5.73 2.75
CA ASN A 304 -17.27 6.09 2.88
C ASN A 304 -18.02 5.95 1.54
N ALA A 305 -17.43 6.42 0.44
CA ALA A 305 -18.00 6.26 -0.89
C ALA A 305 -18.13 4.77 -1.29
N ILE A 306 -17.09 3.97 -1.04
CA ILE A 306 -17.08 2.53 -1.29
C ILE A 306 -18.22 1.83 -0.55
N TRP A 307 -18.45 2.15 0.73
CA TRP A 307 -19.52 1.53 1.50
C TRP A 307 -20.90 1.87 0.97
N SER A 308 -21.13 3.12 0.55
CA SER A 308 -22.40 3.53 -0.08
C SER A 308 -22.61 2.84 -1.43
N ILE A 309 -21.60 2.84 -2.31
CA ILE A 309 -21.69 2.15 -3.61
C ILE A 309 -21.94 0.65 -3.42
N ALA A 310 -21.24 0.00 -2.47
CA ALA A 310 -21.41 -1.42 -2.19
C ALA A 310 -22.84 -1.78 -1.76
N LYS A 311 -23.55 -0.87 -1.10
CA LYS A 311 -24.98 -1.00 -0.74
C LYS A 311 -25.93 -0.75 -1.91
N GLY A 312 -25.43 -0.20 -3.02
CA GLY A 312 -26.26 0.23 -4.15
C GLY A 312 -26.89 1.61 -3.94
N GLU A 313 -26.35 2.42 -3.04
CA GLU A 313 -26.77 3.81 -2.84
C GLU A 313 -26.22 4.70 -3.96
N GLU A 314 -27.05 5.57 -4.51
CA GLU A 314 -26.61 6.57 -5.48
C GLU A 314 -25.92 7.72 -4.76
N LEU A 315 -24.66 7.99 -5.14
CA LEU A 315 -23.89 9.09 -4.57
C LEU A 315 -24.28 10.41 -5.22
N LYS A 316 -24.80 11.36 -4.43
CA LYS A 316 -25.06 12.74 -4.88
C LYS A 316 -23.73 13.46 -5.25
N ILE A 317 -22.69 13.20 -4.49
CA ILE A 317 -21.33 13.67 -4.73
C ILE A 317 -20.44 12.43 -4.74
N LYS A 318 -19.73 12.21 -5.83
CA LYS A 318 -18.96 11.00 -6.02
C LYS A 318 -17.88 10.80 -4.95
N ILE A 319 -17.19 11.87 -4.54
CA ILE A 319 -16.21 11.89 -3.44
C ILE A 319 -16.26 13.29 -2.83
N ASP A 320 -16.46 13.38 -1.53
CA ASP A 320 -16.42 14.63 -0.77
C ASP A 320 -15.11 14.76 -0.02
N ASP A 321 -14.22 15.60 -0.52
CA ASP A 321 -12.93 15.94 0.08
C ASP A 321 -12.95 17.35 0.74
N SER A 322 -14.12 17.93 1.00
CA SER A 322 -14.25 19.27 1.62
C SER A 322 -13.67 19.35 3.03
N ASN A 323 -13.47 18.22 3.69
CA ASN A 323 -12.86 18.10 5.01
C ASN A 323 -11.31 17.97 4.97
N VAL A 324 -10.72 17.97 3.78
CA VAL A 324 -9.24 17.91 3.62
C VAL A 324 -8.67 19.31 3.87
N PRO A 325 -7.79 19.49 4.87
CA PRO A 325 -7.21 20.79 5.15
C PRO A 325 -6.32 21.30 4.02
N ASP A 326 -6.26 22.61 3.86
CA ASP A 326 -5.24 23.23 3.02
C ASP A 326 -3.83 22.88 3.52
N LEU A 327 -2.91 22.71 2.58
CA LEU A 327 -1.52 22.52 2.93
C LEU A 327 -0.94 23.84 3.46
N PRO A 328 -0.05 23.78 4.50
CA PRO A 328 0.64 24.98 4.96
C PRO A 328 1.44 25.59 3.82
N GLU A 329 1.55 26.94 3.82
CA GLU A 329 2.46 27.61 2.89
C GLU A 329 3.89 27.09 3.07
N THR A 330 4.49 26.64 1.97
CA THR A 330 5.88 26.21 1.99
C THR A 330 6.78 27.43 2.07
N THR A 331 7.54 27.56 3.15
CA THR A 331 8.58 28.61 3.26
C THR A 331 9.77 28.23 2.40
N GLN A 332 9.71 28.50 1.13
CA GLN A 332 10.84 28.37 0.22
C GLN A 332 11.94 29.34 0.64
N SER A 333 13.13 28.83 0.81
CA SER A 333 14.17 29.57 1.54
C SER A 333 14.91 30.63 0.73
N ARG A 334 14.74 30.73 -0.59
CA ARG A 334 15.46 31.71 -1.42
C ARG A 334 14.71 31.98 -2.72
N GLY A 335 14.13 33.17 -2.82
CA GLY A 335 13.37 33.59 -4.01
C GLY A 335 12.00 32.89 -4.06
N GLY A 336 10.96 33.64 -4.27
CA GLY A 336 9.64 33.07 -4.45
C GLY A 336 9.61 32.22 -5.71
N ASN A 337 9.37 30.94 -5.58
CA ASN A 337 8.96 30.14 -6.74
C ASN A 337 7.51 30.52 -7.04
N LYS A 338 7.35 31.56 -7.83
CA LYS A 338 6.04 31.86 -8.40
C LYS A 338 5.82 30.85 -9.52
N TRP A 339 4.72 30.11 -9.43
CA TRP A 339 4.29 29.30 -10.56
C TRP A 339 4.07 30.21 -11.77
N MET A 340 4.62 29.85 -12.91
CA MET A 340 4.48 30.57 -14.16
C MET A 340 3.75 29.68 -15.16
N SER A 341 2.83 30.27 -15.93
CA SER A 341 2.27 29.60 -17.08
C SER A 341 3.37 29.36 -18.14
N ALA A 342 3.17 28.38 -19.04
CA ALA A 342 4.10 28.12 -20.12
C ALA A 342 4.36 29.38 -20.98
N ASP A 343 3.34 30.19 -21.21
CA ASP A 343 3.45 31.44 -21.93
C ASP A 343 4.29 32.51 -21.18
N ASP A 344 4.13 32.59 -19.85
CA ASP A 344 4.91 33.54 -19.05
C ASP A 344 6.36 33.10 -18.91
N GLU A 345 6.61 31.80 -18.86
CA GLU A 345 7.97 31.25 -18.87
C GLU A 345 8.65 31.54 -20.20
N LEU A 346 7.97 31.35 -21.36
CA LEU A 346 8.50 31.71 -22.67
C LEU A 346 8.89 33.19 -22.77
N LYS A 347 8.08 34.09 -22.23
CA LYS A 347 8.37 35.54 -22.20
C LYS A 347 9.55 35.89 -21.30
N SER A 348 9.85 35.05 -20.30
CA SER A 348 10.94 35.29 -19.36
C SER A 348 12.33 34.96 -19.91
N PHE A 349 12.44 34.20 -21.01
CA PHE A 349 13.72 33.80 -21.57
C PHE A 349 14.44 35.00 -22.24
N THR A 350 15.70 35.19 -21.92
CA THR A 350 16.63 36.04 -22.67
C THR A 350 17.46 35.15 -23.57
N ILE A 351 17.24 35.24 -24.87
CA ILE A 351 17.92 34.42 -25.87
C ILE A 351 18.68 35.31 -26.86
N ASP A 352 19.69 34.74 -27.50
CA ASP A 352 20.40 35.41 -28.61
C ASP A 352 19.41 35.68 -29.75
N PRO A 353 19.40 36.89 -30.32
CA PRO A 353 18.42 37.31 -31.36
C PRO A 353 18.41 36.46 -32.63
N ARG A 354 19.43 35.60 -32.83
CA ARG A 354 19.48 34.64 -33.94
C ARG A 354 18.59 33.43 -33.73
N PHE A 355 18.11 33.19 -32.50
CA PHE A 355 17.30 32.05 -32.15
C PHE A 355 15.89 32.46 -31.79
N LYS A 356 14.98 31.51 -31.90
CA LYS A 356 13.60 31.60 -31.38
C LYS A 356 13.36 30.43 -30.47
N VAL A 357 12.65 30.64 -29.37
CA VAL A 357 12.15 29.59 -28.49
C VAL A 357 10.65 29.47 -28.65
N ASN A 358 10.14 28.25 -28.63
CA ASN A 358 8.71 27.96 -28.58
C ASN A 358 8.47 26.80 -27.61
N CYS A 359 7.30 26.78 -27.00
CA CYS A 359 6.86 25.65 -26.20
C CYS A 359 6.39 24.52 -27.14
N PHE A 360 6.97 23.34 -27.02
CA PHE A 360 6.52 22.15 -27.75
C PHE A 360 5.39 21.44 -27.04
N ALA A 361 5.49 21.35 -25.71
CA ALA A 361 4.50 20.75 -24.83
C ALA A 361 4.67 21.30 -23.41
N SER A 362 3.59 21.44 -22.70
CA SER A 362 3.55 21.87 -21.31
C SER A 362 2.63 20.97 -20.49
N GLU A 363 2.74 21.02 -19.18
CA GLU A 363 1.85 20.33 -18.25
C GLU A 363 0.41 20.90 -18.30
N GLU A 364 0.22 22.11 -18.83
CA GLU A 364 -1.10 22.72 -19.06
C GLU A 364 -1.87 21.98 -20.14
N ASP A 365 -1.18 21.60 -21.22
CA ASP A 365 -1.75 20.87 -22.35
C ASP A 365 -1.74 19.35 -22.10
N PHE A 366 -0.70 18.87 -21.41
CA PHE A 366 -0.45 17.45 -21.15
C PHE A 366 -0.14 17.23 -19.67
N PRO A 367 -1.15 17.17 -18.78
CA PRO A 367 -0.93 17.06 -17.33
C PRO A 367 -0.15 15.82 -16.88
N ASP A 368 -0.06 14.80 -17.75
CA ASP A 368 0.72 13.57 -17.47
C ASP A 368 2.23 13.76 -17.69
N ILE A 369 2.66 14.87 -18.28
CA ILE A 369 4.09 15.22 -18.48
C ILE A 369 4.59 15.97 -17.25
N ALA A 370 4.66 15.31 -16.11
CA ALA A 370 5.20 15.95 -14.91
C ALA A 370 6.72 15.69 -14.78
N CYS A 371 7.51 16.76 -14.60
CA CYS A 371 8.96 16.68 -14.36
C CYS A 371 9.70 15.81 -15.40
N PRO A 372 9.69 16.16 -16.69
CA PRO A 372 10.37 15.37 -17.71
C PRO A 372 11.89 15.34 -17.46
N ILE A 373 12.44 14.12 -17.32
CA ILE A 373 13.87 13.89 -17.07
C ILE A 373 14.61 13.36 -18.29
N GLN A 374 13.90 13.00 -19.34
CA GLN A 374 14.48 12.45 -20.56
C GLN A 374 13.58 12.73 -21.76
N ILE A 375 14.18 13.11 -22.89
CA ILE A 375 13.52 13.31 -24.18
C ILE A 375 14.16 12.36 -25.20
N ARG A 376 13.34 11.68 -26.01
CA ARG A 376 13.81 10.82 -27.11
C ARG A 376 12.91 10.97 -28.32
N TRP A 377 13.51 10.80 -29.50
CA TRP A 377 12.79 10.68 -30.76
C TRP A 377 12.80 9.24 -31.24
N ASP A 378 11.69 8.80 -31.76
CA ASP A 378 11.64 7.53 -32.46
C ASP A 378 12.21 7.65 -33.91
N SER A 379 12.28 6.54 -34.62
CA SER A 379 12.79 6.50 -36.00
C SER A 379 11.95 7.30 -37.03
N LYS A 380 10.76 7.74 -36.64
CA LYS A 380 9.86 8.58 -37.46
C LYS A 380 9.87 10.04 -37.03
N GLY A 381 10.76 10.43 -36.10
CA GLY A 381 10.89 11.79 -35.61
C GLY A 381 9.77 12.22 -34.63
N ARG A 382 9.04 11.25 -34.01
CA ARG A 382 8.05 11.55 -32.97
C ARG A 382 8.75 11.58 -31.61
N LEU A 383 8.42 12.58 -30.81
CA LEU A 383 8.90 12.75 -29.44
C LEU A 383 8.17 11.80 -28.50
#